data_d813552f70907108df426c8707fcb2eb
#
_entry.id   d813552f70907108df426c8707fcb2eb
#
_cell.length_a   1.000
_cell.length_b   1.000
_cell.length_c   1.000
_cell.angle_alpha   90.00
_cell.angle_beta   90.00
_cell.angle_gamma   90.00
#
_symmetry.space_group_name_H-M   'P 1'
#
loop_
_entity.id
_entity.type
_entity.pdbx_description
1 polymer ?
#
loop_
_entity_poly.entity_id
_entity_poly.type
_entity_poly.pdbx_seq_one_letter_code
_entity_poly.pdbx_strand_id
1 'polypeptide(L)'
;MAVPLNRQAIYFRHIGLPIDTKHMARAIIKLSEQLETVHNELTKILLKNPVIHMDETPFRVLEEKNRSKSYFWVMRTTEEFSNHQIVVFNYSSSRKQENISNLVGAYTGAIMCDGYNTYSSEMYPQITYGSCLVHIRRHFVEIVKSLKQGRGSYAVRAVELLNRIFKEEKKLEYQNAEEKALKRKLHLKKYVDEFYDFLDISLILAVN
;
A
#
# COMPACT_ATOMS: atom_id res chain seq x y z
N MET A 1 10.78 -16.59 -8.52
CA MET A 1 10.07 -17.36 -7.47
C MET A 1 10.99 -17.45 -6.25
N ALA A 2 10.52 -17.01 -5.09
CA ALA A 2 11.31 -17.11 -3.85
C ALA A 2 11.26 -18.56 -3.33
N VAL A 3 12.43 -19.19 -3.17
CA VAL A 3 12.54 -20.55 -2.62
C VAL A 3 12.98 -20.43 -1.17
N PRO A 4 12.23 -20.98 -0.18
CA PRO A 4 12.61 -20.96 1.23
C PRO A 4 14.01 -21.58 1.47
N LEU A 5 14.75 -21.02 2.44
CA LEU A 5 16.14 -21.46 2.71
C LEU A 5 16.24 -22.96 3.04
N ASN A 6 15.26 -23.54 3.72
CA ASN A 6 15.25 -24.97 4.01
C ASN A 6 15.19 -25.82 2.75
N ARG A 7 14.41 -25.44 1.74
CA ARG A 7 14.35 -26.14 0.44
C ARG A 7 15.64 -25.97 -0.35
N GLN A 8 16.25 -24.78 -0.29
CA GLN A 8 17.57 -24.57 -0.89
C GLN A 8 18.65 -25.45 -0.21
N ALA A 9 18.64 -25.58 1.11
CA ALA A 9 19.55 -26.44 1.85
C ALA A 9 19.40 -27.93 1.47
N ILE A 10 18.17 -28.38 1.26
CA ILE A 10 17.89 -29.74 0.79
C ILE A 10 18.49 -29.95 -0.61
N TYR A 11 18.28 -28.99 -1.51
CA TYR A 11 18.83 -29.04 -2.87
C TYR A 11 20.37 -29.05 -2.85
N PHE A 12 21.01 -28.16 -2.09
CA PHE A 12 22.47 -28.11 -1.97
C PHE A 12 23.04 -29.44 -1.44
N ARG A 13 22.39 -30.05 -0.46
CA ARG A 13 22.76 -31.37 0.04
C ARG A 13 22.68 -32.45 -1.04
N HIS A 14 21.66 -32.43 -1.89
CA HIS A 14 21.50 -33.38 -2.98
C HIS A 14 22.61 -33.31 -4.03
N ILE A 15 23.14 -32.10 -4.28
CA ILE A 15 24.25 -31.90 -5.20
C ILE A 15 25.63 -31.99 -4.52
N GLY A 16 25.68 -32.48 -3.26
CA GLY A 16 26.93 -32.71 -2.54
C GLY A 16 27.56 -31.46 -1.88
N LEU A 17 26.82 -30.35 -1.81
CA LEU A 17 27.30 -29.14 -1.15
C LEU A 17 26.76 -29.06 0.31
N PRO A 18 27.63 -29.02 1.34
CA PRO A 18 27.24 -29.02 2.74
C PRO A 18 26.84 -27.61 3.21
N ILE A 19 25.93 -26.96 2.48
CA ILE A 19 25.37 -25.62 2.82
C ILE A 19 24.05 -25.80 3.54
N ASP A 20 24.00 -25.40 4.79
CA ASP A 20 22.78 -25.45 5.60
C ASP A 20 22.08 -24.08 5.66
N THR A 21 20.89 -24.06 6.28
CA THR A 21 20.10 -22.84 6.45
C THR A 21 20.80 -21.78 7.28
N LYS A 22 21.66 -22.16 8.25
CA LYS A 22 22.40 -21.22 9.11
C LYS A 22 23.48 -20.47 8.31
N HIS A 23 24.20 -21.19 7.43
CA HIS A 23 25.18 -20.56 6.54
C HIS A 23 24.50 -19.54 5.61
N MET A 24 23.39 -19.92 4.99
CA MET A 24 22.65 -19.01 4.11
C MET A 24 22.06 -17.81 4.86
N ALA A 25 21.49 -18.02 6.05
CA ALA A 25 20.95 -16.92 6.87
C ALA A 25 22.04 -15.92 7.25
N ARG A 26 23.22 -16.38 7.69
CA ARG A 26 24.37 -15.51 8.00
C ARG A 26 24.85 -14.73 6.77
N ALA A 27 24.90 -15.38 5.61
CA ALA A 27 25.29 -14.71 4.36
C ALA A 27 24.27 -13.60 3.97
N ILE A 28 22.97 -13.86 4.11
CA ILE A 28 21.92 -12.88 3.84
C ILE A 28 22.02 -11.69 4.82
N ILE A 29 22.23 -11.95 6.12
CA ILE A 29 22.39 -10.88 7.12
C ILE A 29 23.58 -10.00 6.77
N LYS A 30 24.75 -10.62 6.50
CA LYS A 30 25.95 -9.86 6.11
C LYS A 30 25.74 -9.07 4.81
N LEU A 31 25.04 -9.63 3.84
CA LEU A 31 24.73 -8.93 2.60
C LEU A 31 23.75 -7.75 2.85
N SER A 32 22.76 -7.93 3.72
CA SER A 32 21.81 -6.86 4.04
C SER A 32 22.50 -5.66 4.68
N GLU A 33 23.49 -5.87 5.56
CA GLU A 33 24.31 -4.80 6.14
C GLU A 33 25.08 -4.01 5.06
N GLN A 34 25.60 -4.69 4.06
CA GLN A 34 26.29 -4.04 2.93
C GLN A 34 25.34 -3.28 2.00
N LEU A 35 24.10 -3.76 1.87
CA LEU A 35 23.07 -3.13 1.03
C LEU A 35 22.30 -2.02 1.72
N GLU A 36 22.51 -1.77 3.01
CA GLU A 36 21.80 -0.73 3.76
C GLU A 36 21.97 0.65 3.13
N THR A 37 23.16 0.99 2.68
CA THR A 37 23.44 2.25 2.00
C THR A 37 22.61 2.38 0.71
N VAL A 38 22.50 1.30 -0.07
CA VAL A 38 21.72 1.28 -1.30
C VAL A 38 20.23 1.45 -0.99
N HIS A 39 19.72 0.76 0.04
CA HIS A 39 18.33 0.90 0.49
C HIS A 39 18.02 2.34 0.91
N ASN A 40 18.93 2.97 1.66
CA ASN A 40 18.77 4.35 2.12
C ASN A 40 18.78 5.34 0.95
N GLU A 41 19.66 5.17 -0.06
CA GLU A 41 19.67 6.02 -1.24
C GLU A 41 18.39 5.83 -2.11
N LEU A 42 17.93 4.61 -2.30
CA LEU A 42 16.66 4.34 -2.99
C LEU A 42 15.48 5.00 -2.25
N THR A 43 15.45 4.96 -0.94
CA THR A 43 14.44 5.64 -0.12
C THR A 43 14.49 7.16 -0.33
N LYS A 44 15.67 7.77 -0.33
CA LYS A 44 15.83 9.21 -0.61
C LYS A 44 15.34 9.59 -2.02
N ILE A 45 15.64 8.76 -3.03
CA ILE A 45 15.18 8.99 -4.41
C ILE A 45 13.65 8.86 -4.47
N LEU A 46 13.08 7.85 -3.81
CA LEU A 46 11.64 7.65 -3.72
C LEU A 46 10.95 8.87 -3.11
N LEU A 47 11.45 9.38 -1.99
CA LEU A 47 10.90 10.55 -1.29
C LEU A 47 11.05 11.89 -2.02
N LYS A 48 11.76 11.95 -3.14
CA LYS A 48 11.78 13.13 -4.03
C LYS A 48 10.58 13.19 -4.96
N ASN A 49 9.80 12.12 -5.09
CA ASN A 49 8.62 12.11 -5.95
C ASN A 49 7.45 12.86 -5.30
N PRO A 50 6.66 13.61 -6.08
CA PRO A 50 5.54 14.39 -5.55
C PRO A 50 4.40 13.52 -5.02
N VAL A 51 4.28 12.29 -5.52
CA VAL A 51 3.27 11.30 -5.08
C VAL A 51 3.93 9.95 -4.87
N ILE A 52 3.69 9.35 -3.71
CA ILE A 52 4.10 7.98 -3.39
C ILE A 52 2.91 7.16 -2.89
N HIS A 53 3.00 5.85 -3.03
CA HIS A 53 2.08 4.93 -2.37
C HIS A 53 2.74 4.37 -1.12
N MET A 54 1.96 4.23 -0.06
CA MET A 54 2.39 3.63 1.20
C MET A 54 1.32 2.67 1.71
N ASP A 55 1.74 1.49 2.13
CA ASP A 55 0.87 0.44 2.67
C ASP A 55 1.65 -0.37 3.70
N GLU A 56 0.96 -1.08 4.59
CA GLU A 56 1.61 -1.98 5.53
C GLU A 56 1.02 -3.38 5.50
N THR A 57 1.89 -4.37 5.63
CA THR A 57 1.51 -5.78 5.68
C THR A 57 1.88 -6.37 7.03
N PRO A 58 0.90 -6.90 7.80
CA PRO A 58 1.19 -7.57 9.05
C PRO A 58 1.82 -8.95 8.79
N PHE A 59 2.80 -9.31 9.64
CA PHE A 59 3.34 -10.66 9.69
C PHE A 59 3.79 -11.01 11.12
N ARG A 60 4.04 -12.28 11.37
CA ARG A 60 4.42 -12.77 12.69
C ARG A 60 5.93 -13.04 12.74
N VAL A 61 6.62 -12.44 13.71
CA VAL A 61 8.01 -12.74 14.05
C VAL A 61 8.00 -13.61 15.31
N LEU A 62 8.59 -14.81 15.22
CA LEU A 62 8.52 -15.80 16.31
C LEU A 62 9.36 -15.40 17.52
N GLU A 63 10.42 -14.64 17.31
CA GLU A 63 11.32 -14.13 18.35
C GLU A 63 10.68 -13.03 19.19
N GLU A 64 9.69 -12.33 18.66
CA GLU A 64 8.97 -11.27 19.37
C GLU A 64 7.83 -11.84 20.23
N LYS A 65 8.18 -12.55 21.30
CA LYS A 65 7.24 -13.31 22.15
C LYS A 65 6.09 -12.48 22.75
N ASN A 66 6.28 -11.18 22.91
CA ASN A 66 5.30 -10.28 23.55
C ASN A 66 4.42 -9.52 22.55
N ARG A 67 4.55 -9.79 21.25
CA ARG A 67 3.78 -9.10 20.20
C ARG A 67 3.13 -10.09 19.25
N SER A 68 1.87 -9.85 18.96
CA SER A 68 1.10 -10.72 18.06
C SER A 68 1.42 -10.50 16.58
N LYS A 69 1.88 -9.29 16.23
CA LYS A 69 2.14 -8.88 14.83
C LYS A 69 3.25 -7.85 14.77
N SER A 70 4.12 -8.02 13.81
CA SER A 70 5.05 -7.04 13.27
C SER A 70 4.59 -6.61 11.87
N TYR A 71 5.21 -5.61 11.27
CA TYR A 71 4.76 -5.03 10.01
C TYR A 71 5.91 -4.78 9.05
N PHE A 72 5.65 -5.02 7.77
CA PHE A 72 6.43 -4.43 6.69
C PHE A 72 5.68 -3.22 6.15
N TRP A 73 6.32 -2.07 6.19
CA TRP A 73 5.90 -0.86 5.52
C TRP A 73 6.47 -0.87 4.11
N VAL A 74 5.60 -0.76 3.13
CA VAL A 74 5.96 -0.76 1.71
C VAL A 74 5.74 0.63 1.18
N MET A 75 6.77 1.24 0.62
CA MET A 75 6.67 2.50 -0.10
C MET A 75 7.05 2.29 -1.56
N ARG A 76 6.32 2.92 -2.47
CA ARG A 76 6.64 2.82 -3.90
C ARG A 76 6.40 4.14 -4.62
N THR A 77 7.18 4.36 -5.68
CA THR A 77 6.93 5.42 -6.66
C THR A 77 5.71 5.09 -7.51
N THR A 78 5.17 6.11 -8.19
CA THR A 78 4.10 5.96 -9.18
C THR A 78 4.68 6.14 -10.59
N GLU A 79 4.12 5.45 -11.57
CA GLU A 79 4.58 5.49 -12.96
C GLU A 79 4.45 6.89 -13.57
N GLU A 80 3.45 7.65 -13.10
CA GLU A 80 3.17 8.99 -13.61
C GLU A 80 4.20 10.03 -13.21
N PHE A 81 4.89 9.83 -12.08
CA PHE A 81 5.81 10.82 -11.50
C PHE A 81 7.26 10.34 -11.42
N SER A 82 7.54 9.12 -11.84
CA SER A 82 8.89 8.57 -11.78
C SER A 82 9.21 7.71 -12.99
N ASN A 83 10.36 7.98 -13.61
CA ASN A 83 10.91 7.14 -14.67
C ASN A 83 11.48 5.82 -14.11
N HIS A 84 11.67 5.73 -12.80
CA HIS A 84 12.20 4.55 -12.11
C HIS A 84 11.17 4.03 -11.12
N GLN A 85 10.80 2.76 -11.30
CA GLN A 85 9.89 2.10 -10.37
C GLN A 85 10.71 1.62 -9.16
N ILE A 86 10.61 2.36 -8.06
CA ILE A 86 11.29 2.05 -6.80
C ILE A 86 10.25 1.50 -5.82
N VAL A 87 10.57 0.36 -5.21
CA VAL A 87 9.79 -0.21 -4.11
C VAL A 87 10.76 -0.48 -2.97
N VAL A 88 10.48 0.06 -1.78
CA VAL A 88 11.26 -0.18 -0.57
C VAL A 88 10.38 -0.80 0.51
N PHE A 89 10.99 -1.69 1.30
CA PHE A 89 10.36 -2.38 2.40
C PHE A 89 11.08 -2.03 3.69
N ASN A 90 10.33 -1.59 4.69
CA ASN A 90 10.86 -1.25 6.01
C ASN A 90 10.18 -2.10 7.08
N TYR A 91 10.97 -2.77 7.89
CA TYR A 91 10.47 -3.53 9.02
C TYR A 91 10.13 -2.63 10.19
N SER A 92 9.03 -2.95 10.87
CA SER A 92 8.70 -2.38 12.17
C SER A 92 8.05 -3.42 13.07
N SER A 93 8.43 -3.43 14.33
CA SER A 93 7.82 -4.29 15.35
C SER A 93 6.42 -3.84 15.78
N SER A 94 5.92 -2.70 15.29
CA SER A 94 4.58 -2.19 15.63
C SER A 94 3.99 -1.34 14.49
N ARG A 95 2.67 -1.13 14.55
CA ARG A 95 1.93 -0.23 13.62
C ARG A 95 1.80 1.19 14.19
N LYS A 96 2.72 1.60 15.08
CA LYS A 96 2.68 2.92 15.70
C LYS A 96 3.03 4.02 14.69
N GLN A 97 2.46 5.19 14.93
CA GLN A 97 2.64 6.39 14.12
C GLN A 97 4.11 6.87 14.05
N GLU A 98 4.89 6.70 15.12
CA GLU A 98 6.33 7.02 15.15
C GLU A 98 7.10 6.36 14.00
N ASN A 99 6.64 5.19 13.52
CA ASN A 99 7.26 4.50 12.40
C ASN A 99 7.07 5.26 11.09
N ILE A 100 5.93 5.93 10.89
CA ILE A 100 5.69 6.76 9.70
C ILE A 100 6.62 7.96 9.72
N SER A 101 6.75 8.66 10.87
CA SER A 101 7.71 9.78 11.01
C SER A 101 9.11 9.39 10.59
N ASN A 102 9.56 8.23 11.04
CA ASN A 102 10.91 7.74 10.72
C ASN A 102 11.08 7.39 9.23
N LEU A 103 10.02 6.95 8.58
CA LEU A 103 10.04 6.56 7.17
C LEU A 103 9.96 7.74 6.22
N VAL A 104 9.08 8.71 6.50
CA VAL A 104 8.82 9.82 5.58
C VAL A 104 9.60 11.09 5.92
N GLY A 105 10.08 11.23 7.17
CA GLY A 105 10.91 12.38 7.58
C GLY A 105 10.27 13.73 7.25
N ALA A 106 10.98 14.54 6.48
CA ALA A 106 10.55 15.88 6.03
C ALA A 106 9.77 15.83 4.68
N TYR A 107 9.20 14.71 4.28
CA TYR A 107 8.43 14.60 3.04
C TYR A 107 7.24 15.57 3.03
N THR A 108 7.02 16.26 1.91
CA THR A 108 5.97 17.27 1.74
C THR A 108 5.01 16.97 0.58
N GLY A 109 5.15 15.82 -0.04
CA GLY A 109 4.32 15.41 -1.17
C GLY A 109 3.00 14.75 -0.75
N ALA A 110 2.39 14.01 -1.68
CA ALA A 110 1.18 13.27 -1.44
C ALA A 110 1.47 11.77 -1.18
N ILE A 111 0.82 11.20 -0.17
CA ILE A 111 0.86 9.78 0.14
C ILE A 111 -0.51 9.16 -0.14
N MET A 112 -0.54 8.18 -1.06
CA MET A 112 -1.71 7.35 -1.32
C MET A 112 -1.67 6.12 -0.41
N CYS A 113 -2.65 5.99 0.50
CA CYS A 113 -2.70 4.94 1.52
C CYS A 113 -4.10 4.34 1.68
N ASP A 114 -4.28 3.40 2.60
CA ASP A 114 -5.56 2.72 2.85
C ASP A 114 -6.56 3.52 3.70
N GLY A 115 -6.17 4.72 4.16
CA GLY A 115 -7.02 5.56 5.03
C GLY A 115 -6.99 5.15 6.52
N TYR A 116 -5.99 4.36 6.93
CA TYR A 116 -5.80 4.05 8.34
C TYR A 116 -5.49 5.30 9.18
N ASN A 117 -6.04 5.39 10.40
CA ASN A 117 -5.96 6.58 11.26
C ASN A 117 -4.52 7.08 11.58
N THR A 118 -3.52 6.25 11.36
CA THR A 118 -2.11 6.63 11.54
C THR A 118 -1.64 7.62 10.46
N TYR A 119 -2.35 7.67 9.33
CA TYR A 119 -2.15 8.66 8.27
C TYR A 119 -3.06 9.86 8.53
N SER A 120 -2.58 10.82 9.32
CA SER A 120 -3.37 11.98 9.73
C SER A 120 -2.69 13.29 9.31
N SER A 121 -3.44 14.13 8.62
CA SER A 121 -3.01 15.49 8.27
C SER A 121 -2.83 16.39 9.51
N GLU A 122 -3.45 16.05 10.64
CA GLU A 122 -3.25 16.77 11.89
C GLU A 122 -1.81 16.59 12.43
N MET A 123 -1.24 15.40 12.22
CA MET A 123 0.11 15.08 12.70
C MET A 123 1.22 15.46 11.72
N TYR A 124 0.90 15.41 10.42
CA TYR A 124 1.84 15.75 9.33
C TYR A 124 1.16 16.71 8.37
N PRO A 125 0.95 17.98 8.77
CA PRO A 125 0.22 18.97 7.97
C PRO A 125 0.90 19.29 6.63
N GLN A 126 2.19 18.97 6.51
CA GLN A 126 2.96 19.14 5.27
C GLN A 126 2.69 18.01 4.24
N ILE A 127 2.03 16.93 4.64
CA ILE A 127 1.74 15.78 3.76
C ILE A 127 0.27 15.80 3.34
N THR A 128 0.01 15.65 2.05
CA THR A 128 -1.35 15.43 1.54
C THR A 128 -1.65 13.93 1.53
N TYR A 129 -2.68 13.51 2.25
CA TYR A 129 -3.10 12.10 2.24
C TYR A 129 -4.25 11.87 1.25
N GLY A 130 -4.09 10.83 0.43
CA GLY A 130 -5.13 10.35 -0.49
C GLY A 130 -5.57 8.94 -0.13
N SER A 131 -6.88 8.72 -0.01
CA SER A 131 -7.43 7.39 0.24
C SER A 131 -7.47 6.57 -1.03
N CYS A 132 -6.96 5.34 -0.96
CA CYS A 132 -6.96 4.42 -2.08
C CYS A 132 -8.36 3.83 -2.31
N LEU A 133 -9.01 4.20 -3.42
CA LEU A 133 -10.33 3.68 -3.78
C LEU A 133 -10.40 2.15 -3.91
N VAL A 134 -9.27 1.48 -4.20
CA VAL A 134 -9.20 0.02 -4.22
C VAL A 134 -9.41 -0.57 -2.83
N HIS A 135 -8.83 0.04 -1.80
CA HIS A 135 -9.03 -0.39 -0.41
C HIS A 135 -10.46 -0.10 0.05
N ILE A 136 -11.00 1.08 -0.26
CA ILE A 136 -12.41 1.40 0.02
C ILE A 136 -13.34 0.37 -0.62
N ARG A 137 -13.12 0.05 -1.90
CA ARG A 137 -13.90 -0.97 -2.60
C ARG A 137 -13.78 -2.35 -1.93
N ARG A 138 -12.59 -2.74 -1.48
CA ARG A 138 -12.37 -4.03 -0.78
C ARG A 138 -13.25 -4.15 0.45
N HIS A 139 -13.33 -3.11 1.28
CA HIS A 139 -14.20 -3.10 2.47
C HIS A 139 -15.67 -3.32 2.11
N PHE A 140 -16.20 -2.63 1.11
CA PHE A 140 -17.57 -2.85 0.67
C PHE A 140 -17.80 -4.26 0.12
N VAL A 141 -16.83 -4.82 -0.62
CA VAL A 141 -16.90 -6.21 -1.11
C VAL A 141 -16.93 -7.22 0.04
N GLU A 142 -16.17 -6.99 1.10
CA GLU A 142 -16.18 -7.85 2.30
C GLU A 142 -17.54 -7.79 3.00
N ILE A 143 -18.15 -6.62 3.13
CA ILE A 143 -19.52 -6.46 3.65
C ILE A 143 -20.49 -7.25 2.76
N VAL A 144 -20.45 -7.09 1.44
CA VAL A 144 -21.33 -7.82 0.51
C VAL A 144 -21.20 -9.33 0.67
N LYS A 145 -19.97 -9.85 0.85
CA LYS A 145 -19.73 -11.28 1.08
C LYS A 145 -20.30 -11.78 2.40
N SER A 146 -20.33 -10.94 3.44
CA SER A 146 -20.88 -11.29 4.75
C SER A 146 -22.41 -11.30 4.79
N LEU A 147 -23.07 -10.62 3.86
CA LEU A 147 -24.54 -10.55 3.78
C LEU A 147 -25.11 -11.81 3.11
N LYS A 148 -25.99 -12.54 3.80
CA LYS A 148 -26.64 -13.75 3.25
C LYS A 148 -27.60 -13.46 2.09
N GLN A 149 -28.12 -12.22 1.98
CA GLN A 149 -28.99 -11.74 0.90
C GLN A 149 -28.53 -10.33 0.50
N GLY A 150 -27.50 -10.27 -0.35
CA GLY A 150 -26.80 -9.01 -0.66
C GLY A 150 -27.44 -8.12 -1.74
N ARG A 151 -28.52 -8.56 -2.42
CA ARG A 151 -29.13 -7.75 -3.48
C ARG A 151 -29.88 -6.55 -2.89
N GLY A 152 -29.50 -5.33 -3.36
CA GLY A 152 -30.15 -4.07 -2.93
C GLY A 152 -29.55 -3.42 -1.68
N SER A 153 -28.45 -3.96 -1.09
CA SER A 153 -27.79 -3.32 0.03
C SER A 153 -26.98 -2.10 -0.40
N TYR A 154 -26.78 -1.14 0.51
CA TYR A 154 -25.89 0.02 0.30
C TYR A 154 -24.48 -0.41 -0.13
N ALA A 155 -23.97 -1.49 0.44
CA ALA A 155 -22.64 -2.01 0.09
C ALA A 155 -22.56 -2.51 -1.36
N VAL A 156 -23.62 -3.14 -1.90
CA VAL A 156 -23.68 -3.54 -3.31
C VAL A 156 -23.65 -2.30 -4.20
N ARG A 157 -24.45 -1.29 -3.88
CA ARG A 157 -24.49 -0.03 -4.64
C ARG A 157 -23.14 0.70 -4.61
N ALA A 158 -22.47 0.76 -3.45
CA ALA A 158 -21.12 1.33 -3.33
C ALA A 158 -20.11 0.60 -4.24
N VAL A 159 -20.15 -0.74 -4.28
CA VAL A 159 -19.28 -1.55 -5.16
C VAL A 159 -19.57 -1.28 -6.63
N GLU A 160 -20.84 -1.12 -7.04
CA GLU A 160 -21.22 -0.80 -8.41
C GLU A 160 -20.68 0.57 -8.85
N LEU A 161 -20.85 1.60 -8.00
CA LEU A 161 -20.34 2.95 -8.27
C LEU A 161 -18.82 2.96 -8.41
N LEU A 162 -18.10 2.31 -7.49
CA LEU A 162 -16.64 2.19 -7.57
C LEU A 162 -16.18 1.40 -8.80
N ASN A 163 -16.87 0.30 -9.15
CA ASN A 163 -16.59 -0.45 -10.37
C ASN A 163 -16.75 0.41 -11.63
N ARG A 164 -17.74 1.31 -11.63
CA ARG A 164 -17.95 2.24 -12.74
C ARG A 164 -16.80 3.23 -12.87
N ILE A 165 -16.31 3.80 -11.76
CA ILE A 165 -15.13 4.66 -11.76
C ILE A 165 -13.93 3.93 -12.36
N PHE A 166 -13.63 2.71 -11.90
CA PHE A 166 -12.50 1.93 -12.41
C PHE A 166 -12.66 1.52 -13.89
N LYS A 167 -13.90 1.26 -14.33
CA LYS A 167 -14.18 0.95 -15.74
C LYS A 167 -13.92 2.15 -16.64
N GLU A 168 -14.34 3.34 -16.22
CA GLU A 168 -14.12 4.57 -16.99
C GLU A 168 -12.64 5.01 -16.95
N GLU A 169 -11.96 4.86 -15.80
CA GLU A 169 -10.52 5.11 -15.69
C GLU A 169 -9.71 4.29 -16.70
N LYS A 170 -10.04 3.01 -16.88
CA LYS A 170 -9.35 2.13 -17.84
C LYS A 170 -9.48 2.53 -19.31
N LYS A 171 -10.42 3.41 -19.64
CA LYS A 171 -10.60 3.93 -21.00
C LYS A 171 -9.76 5.17 -21.27
N LEU A 172 -9.16 5.75 -20.24
CA LEU A 172 -8.38 6.95 -20.38
C LEU A 172 -6.98 6.61 -20.89
N GLU A 173 -6.66 7.15 -22.06
CA GLU A 173 -5.32 7.14 -22.60
C GLU A 173 -4.65 8.49 -22.29
N TYR A 174 -3.41 8.48 -21.85
CA TYR A 174 -2.65 9.69 -21.48
C TYR A 174 -1.16 9.47 -21.66
N GLN A 175 -0.44 10.55 -21.94
CA GLN A 175 1.01 10.51 -22.16
C GLN A 175 1.82 10.92 -20.93
N ASN A 176 1.21 11.69 -20.02
CA ASN A 176 1.88 12.20 -18.82
C ASN A 176 0.88 12.42 -17.66
N ALA A 177 1.40 12.75 -16.49
CA ALA A 177 0.62 12.94 -15.27
C ALA A 177 -0.37 14.12 -15.36
N GLU A 178 0.00 15.20 -16.04
CA GLU A 178 -0.83 16.39 -16.20
C GLU A 178 -2.05 16.08 -17.07
N GLU A 179 -1.82 15.43 -18.21
CA GLU A 179 -2.89 14.97 -19.09
C GLU A 179 -3.82 13.98 -18.40
N LYS A 180 -3.26 13.06 -17.60
CA LYS A 180 -4.03 12.14 -16.77
C LYS A 180 -4.93 12.88 -15.80
N ALA A 181 -4.38 13.85 -15.07
CA ALA A 181 -5.15 14.66 -14.11
C ALA A 181 -6.28 15.43 -14.79
N LEU A 182 -6.01 16.03 -15.96
CA LEU A 182 -7.01 16.74 -16.74
C LEU A 182 -8.13 15.79 -17.22
N LYS A 183 -7.78 14.66 -17.82
CA LYS A 183 -8.76 13.67 -18.28
C LYS A 183 -9.59 13.08 -17.15
N ARG A 184 -9.00 12.81 -16.01
CA ARG A 184 -9.73 12.42 -14.80
C ARG A 184 -10.75 13.48 -14.38
N LYS A 185 -10.33 14.75 -14.33
CA LYS A 185 -11.22 15.87 -14.00
C LYS A 185 -12.40 15.97 -14.97
N LEU A 186 -12.16 15.81 -16.27
CA LEU A 186 -13.17 15.93 -17.30
C LEU A 186 -14.13 14.74 -17.37
N HIS A 187 -13.61 13.53 -17.24
CA HIS A 187 -14.37 12.31 -17.51
C HIS A 187 -14.79 11.54 -16.26
N LEU A 188 -14.02 11.59 -15.18
CA LEU A 188 -14.28 10.79 -13.97
C LEU A 188 -14.94 11.58 -12.85
N LYS A 189 -14.75 12.91 -12.79
CA LYS A 189 -15.26 13.72 -11.67
C LYS A 189 -16.73 13.44 -11.36
N LYS A 190 -17.59 13.39 -12.36
CA LYS A 190 -19.02 13.10 -12.19
C LYS A 190 -19.31 11.76 -11.50
N TYR A 191 -18.52 10.73 -11.75
CA TYR A 191 -18.71 9.41 -11.13
C TYR A 191 -18.14 9.37 -9.71
N VAL A 192 -17.10 10.15 -9.47
CA VAL A 192 -16.53 10.33 -8.14
C VAL A 192 -17.49 11.13 -7.26
N ASP A 193 -18.03 12.22 -7.78
CA ASP A 193 -19.05 13.04 -7.10
C ASP A 193 -20.29 12.18 -6.78
N GLU A 194 -20.82 11.40 -7.74
CA GLU A 194 -21.95 10.47 -7.52
C GLU A 194 -21.67 9.48 -6.39
N PHE A 195 -20.44 9.00 -6.25
CA PHE A 195 -20.05 8.08 -5.17
C PHE A 195 -20.02 8.79 -3.81
N TYR A 196 -19.48 10.00 -3.73
CA TYR A 196 -19.45 10.77 -2.48
C TYR A 196 -20.84 11.22 -2.05
N ASP A 197 -21.66 11.73 -2.97
CA ASP A 197 -23.07 12.08 -2.71
C ASP A 197 -23.84 10.88 -2.16
N PHE A 198 -23.60 9.69 -2.72
CA PHE A 198 -24.19 8.45 -2.22
C PHE A 198 -23.75 8.14 -0.78
N LEU A 199 -22.47 8.35 -0.43
CA LEU A 199 -21.97 8.12 0.92
C LEU A 199 -22.59 9.10 1.93
N ASP A 200 -22.72 10.37 1.59
CA ASP A 200 -23.29 11.40 2.45
C ASP A 200 -24.77 11.12 2.78
N ILE A 201 -25.55 10.73 1.78
CA ILE A 201 -26.94 10.32 1.97
C ILE A 201 -27.02 9.08 2.88
N SER A 202 -26.11 8.11 2.69
CA SER A 202 -26.09 6.87 3.48
C SER A 202 -25.75 7.12 4.94
N LEU A 203 -24.85 8.08 5.23
CA LEU A 203 -24.51 8.50 6.59
C LEU A 203 -25.71 9.17 7.28
N ILE A 204 -26.44 10.05 6.59
CA ILE A 204 -27.63 10.71 7.14
C ILE A 204 -28.71 9.68 7.51
N LEU A 205 -28.92 8.65 6.68
CA LEU A 205 -29.91 7.60 6.93
C LEU A 205 -29.48 6.61 8.04
N ALA A 206 -28.19 6.48 8.33
CA ALA A 206 -27.70 5.61 9.39
C ALA A 206 -27.74 6.24 10.79
N VAL A 207 -27.89 7.58 10.89
CA VAL A 207 -27.91 8.35 12.14
C VAL A 207 -29.34 8.59 12.63
N ASN A 208 -30.36 8.39 11.82
CA ASN A 208 -31.76 8.45 12.15
C ASN A 208 -32.38 7.05 12.36
#